data_682119412ce0c1468abf23adcf674937
#
_entry.id   682119412ce0c1468abf23adcf674937
#
_cell.length_a   1.000
_cell.length_b   1.000
_cell.length_c   1.000
_cell.angle_alpha   90.00
_cell.angle_beta   90.00
_cell.angle_gamma   90.00
#
_symmetry.space_group_name_H-M   'P 1'
#
loop_
_entity.id
_entity.type
_entity.pdbx_description
1 polymer ?
#
loop_
_entity_poly.entity_id
_entity_poly.type
_entity_poly.pdbx_seq_one_letter_code
_entity_poly.pdbx_strand_id
1 'polypeptide(L)'
;MVKPITKQTLFMNCMELDFATKVELEHWMATFEEKVWTEDIMKELSKAGLVRRTVAQVWNKQNHRLTSTFEYEDENAYKACQKIIEEKVMPKALASYTIKSRNNRGVIFYDYRS
;
A
#
# COMPACT_ATOMS: atom_id res chain seq x y z
N MET A 1 2.11 -11.72 -24.66
CA MET A 1 2.28 -10.29 -24.95
C MET A 1 1.95 -9.47 -23.71
N VAL A 2 2.86 -8.62 -23.30
CA VAL A 2 2.63 -7.74 -22.16
C VAL A 2 1.73 -6.60 -22.61
N LYS A 3 0.63 -6.37 -21.87
CA LYS A 3 -0.24 -5.22 -22.15
C LYS A 3 0.55 -3.94 -21.90
N PRO A 4 0.45 -2.94 -22.79
CA PRO A 4 1.06 -1.66 -22.51
C PRO A 4 0.44 -1.06 -21.24
N ILE A 5 1.27 -0.42 -20.43
CA ILE A 5 0.81 0.27 -19.24
C ILE A 5 0.12 1.54 -19.69
N THR A 6 -1.18 1.64 -19.44
CA THR A 6 -2.00 2.77 -19.88
C THR A 6 -1.93 3.96 -18.93
N LYS A 7 -1.52 3.71 -17.68
CA LYS A 7 -1.37 4.76 -16.67
C LYS A 7 0.11 4.94 -16.32
N GLN A 8 0.53 6.17 -16.26
CA GLN A 8 1.89 6.52 -15.86
C GLN A 8 1.96 6.72 -14.35
N THR A 9 3.01 6.18 -13.73
CA THR A 9 3.28 6.37 -12.31
C THR A 9 4.23 7.54 -12.13
N LEU A 10 3.78 8.60 -11.46
CA LEU A 10 4.58 9.80 -11.20
C LEU A 10 4.79 10.09 -9.72
N PHE A 11 4.00 9.47 -8.85
CA PHE A 11 4.06 9.67 -7.40
C PHE A 11 3.94 8.34 -6.69
N MET A 12 4.66 8.17 -5.59
CA MET A 12 4.61 6.94 -4.81
C MET A 12 4.56 7.19 -3.31
N ASN A 13 3.99 6.23 -2.58
CA ASN A 13 4.11 6.13 -1.14
C ASN A 13 4.52 4.71 -0.78
N CYS A 14 5.65 4.54 -0.14
CA CYS A 14 6.06 3.25 0.41
C CYS A 14 5.87 3.28 1.91
N MET A 15 4.92 2.50 2.40
CA MET A 15 4.63 2.39 3.82
C MET A 15 5.35 1.18 4.40
N GLU A 16 6.10 1.40 5.48
CA GLU A 16 6.72 0.33 6.25
C GLU A 16 5.89 0.06 7.49
N LEU A 17 5.57 -1.21 7.73
CA LEU A 17 4.82 -1.66 8.90
C LEU A 17 5.68 -2.65 9.68
N ASP A 18 6.10 -2.26 10.88
CA ASP A 18 6.89 -3.12 11.77
C ASP A 18 5.99 -3.69 12.86
N PHE A 19 5.91 -5.01 12.91
CA PHE A 19 5.14 -5.75 13.91
C PHE A 19 6.03 -6.22 15.04
N ALA A 20 5.48 -6.31 16.24
CA ALA A 20 6.21 -6.77 17.41
C ALA A 20 6.60 -8.25 17.31
N THR A 21 5.74 -9.07 16.67
CA THR A 21 5.97 -10.51 16.53
C THR A 21 5.63 -10.99 15.13
N LYS A 22 6.19 -12.13 14.75
CA LYS A 22 5.86 -12.80 13.50
C LYS A 22 4.37 -13.22 13.44
N VAL A 23 3.83 -13.66 14.57
CA VAL A 23 2.42 -14.06 14.66
C VAL A 23 1.49 -12.89 14.33
N GLU A 24 1.78 -11.70 14.85
CA GLU A 24 1.00 -10.50 14.55
C GLU A 24 1.08 -10.14 13.07
N LEU A 25 2.28 -10.24 12.47
CA LEU A 25 2.47 -9.98 11.05
C LEU A 25 1.63 -10.94 10.21
N GLU A 26 1.69 -12.23 10.50
CA GLU A 26 0.94 -13.26 9.77
C GLU A 26 -0.57 -13.07 9.94
N HIS A 27 -1.02 -12.72 11.14
CA HIS A 27 -2.43 -12.45 11.41
C HIS A 27 -2.91 -11.21 10.64
N TRP A 28 -2.11 -10.16 10.59
CA TRP A 28 -2.40 -8.96 9.79
C TRP A 28 -2.55 -9.31 8.31
N MET A 29 -1.64 -10.12 7.76
CA MET A 29 -1.73 -10.53 6.36
C MET A 29 -3.01 -11.31 6.07
N ALA A 30 -3.38 -12.23 6.95
CA ALA A 30 -4.55 -13.08 6.77
C ALA A 30 -5.88 -12.32 6.96
N THR A 31 -5.91 -11.33 7.82
CA THR A 31 -7.15 -10.62 8.18
C THR A 31 -7.28 -9.26 7.51
N PHE A 32 -6.25 -8.42 7.60
CA PHE A 32 -6.34 -7.07 7.09
C PHE A 32 -6.04 -7.00 5.59
N GLU A 33 -4.89 -7.54 5.18
CA GLU A 33 -4.48 -7.44 3.78
C GLU A 33 -5.40 -8.21 2.83
N GLU A 34 -5.86 -9.38 3.23
CA GLU A 34 -6.72 -10.19 2.36
C GLU A 34 -8.19 -9.78 2.39
N LYS A 35 -8.70 -9.29 3.54
CA LYS A 35 -10.13 -9.10 3.73
C LYS A 35 -10.59 -7.66 3.72
N VAL A 36 -9.74 -6.71 4.06
CA VAL A 36 -10.11 -5.29 4.13
C VAL A 36 -9.96 -4.61 2.77
N TRP A 37 -8.89 -4.93 2.06
CA TRP A 37 -8.64 -4.39 0.71
C TRP A 37 -9.48 -5.15 -0.32
N THR A 38 -10.78 -4.89 -0.33
CA THR A 38 -11.72 -5.56 -1.23
C THR A 38 -11.52 -5.09 -2.67
N GLU A 39 -12.04 -5.88 -3.60
CA GLU A 39 -12.01 -5.51 -5.03
C GLU A 39 -12.72 -4.18 -5.28
N ASP A 40 -13.84 -3.92 -4.57
CA ASP A 40 -14.58 -2.67 -4.71
C ASP A 40 -13.75 -1.46 -4.26
N ILE A 41 -13.04 -1.58 -3.14
CA ILE A 41 -12.13 -0.53 -2.67
C ILE A 41 -11.01 -0.31 -3.68
N MET A 42 -10.42 -1.40 -4.19
CA MET A 42 -9.33 -1.29 -5.17
C MET A 42 -9.80 -0.62 -6.47
N LYS A 43 -11.02 -0.91 -6.92
CA LYS A 43 -11.61 -0.24 -8.09
C LYS A 43 -11.83 1.25 -7.83
N GLU A 44 -12.29 1.61 -6.65
CA GLU A 44 -12.51 3.00 -6.26
C GLU A 44 -11.19 3.77 -6.25
N LEU A 45 -10.14 3.18 -5.67
CA LEU A 45 -8.80 3.77 -5.68
C LEU A 45 -8.25 3.91 -7.10
N SER A 46 -8.47 2.91 -7.94
CA SER A 46 -8.04 2.95 -9.33
C SER A 46 -8.69 4.10 -10.11
N LYS A 47 -9.98 4.35 -9.87
CA LYS A 47 -10.69 5.49 -10.46
C LYS A 47 -10.14 6.83 -9.97
N ALA A 48 -9.66 6.87 -8.72
CA ALA A 48 -9.07 8.07 -8.13
C ALA A 48 -7.61 8.29 -8.53
N GLY A 49 -7.01 7.36 -9.29
CA GLY A 49 -5.67 7.52 -9.85
C GLY A 49 -4.60 6.58 -9.30
N LEU A 50 -4.99 5.55 -8.53
CA LEU A 50 -4.05 4.51 -8.14
C LEU A 50 -3.66 3.69 -9.38
N VAL A 51 -2.35 3.53 -9.59
CA VAL A 51 -1.81 2.74 -10.69
C VAL A 51 -1.49 1.32 -10.24
N ARG A 52 -0.86 1.19 -9.07
CA ARG A 52 -0.39 -0.10 -8.58
C ARG A 52 -0.28 -0.09 -7.05
N ARG A 53 -0.58 -1.22 -6.45
CA ARG A 53 -0.34 -1.47 -5.04
C ARG A 53 0.35 -2.82 -4.88
N THR A 54 1.45 -2.85 -4.17
CA THR A 54 2.16 -4.09 -3.84
C THR A 54 2.40 -4.18 -2.35
N VAL A 55 2.35 -5.39 -1.82
CA VAL A 55 2.71 -5.67 -0.43
C VAL A 55 3.80 -6.72 -0.46
N ALA A 56 4.89 -6.45 0.23
CA ALA A 56 6.02 -7.37 0.31
C ALA A 56 6.39 -7.63 1.77
N GLN A 57 6.72 -8.88 2.07
CA GLN A 57 7.33 -9.24 3.34
C GLN A 57 8.84 -9.08 3.22
N VAL A 58 9.42 -8.31 4.12
CA VAL A 58 10.85 -8.05 4.09
C VAL A 58 11.63 -9.28 4.58
N TRP A 59 12.64 -9.65 3.83
CA TRP A 59 13.54 -10.77 4.18
C TRP A 59 14.60 -10.34 5.18
N ASN A 60 14.18 -9.72 6.24
CA ASN A 60 15.09 -9.33 7.30
C ASN A 60 14.74 -10.11 8.57
N LYS A 61 15.66 -10.97 9.01
CA LYS A 61 15.44 -11.84 10.16
C LYS A 61 15.27 -11.08 11.47
N GLN A 62 15.73 -9.83 11.53
CA GLN A 62 15.67 -9.02 12.74
C GLN A 62 14.36 -8.25 12.89
N ASN A 63 13.60 -8.09 11.80
CA ASN A 63 12.37 -7.31 11.81
C ASN A 63 11.21 -8.11 11.24
N HIS A 64 10.03 -7.90 11.82
CA HIS A 64 8.78 -8.43 11.29
C HIS A 64 8.11 -7.30 10.51
N ARG A 65 8.52 -7.12 9.26
CA ARG A 65 8.16 -5.95 8.45
C ARG A 65 7.44 -6.31 7.17
N LEU A 66 6.38 -5.56 6.90
CA LEU A 66 5.75 -5.51 5.58
C LEU A 66 6.02 -4.15 4.97
N THR A 67 6.20 -4.12 3.66
CA THR A 67 6.18 -2.86 2.90
C THR A 67 4.93 -2.86 2.02
N SER A 68 4.18 -1.77 2.07
CA SER A 68 3.00 -1.55 1.24
C SER A 68 3.29 -0.37 0.33
N THR A 69 3.49 -0.63 -0.94
CA THR A 69 3.88 0.40 -1.92
C THR A 69 2.70 0.75 -2.80
N PHE A 70 2.34 2.04 -2.80
CA PHE A 70 1.28 2.60 -3.62
C PHE A 70 1.91 3.49 -4.69
N GLU A 71 1.53 3.27 -5.93
CA GLU A 71 1.98 4.07 -7.06
C GLU A 71 0.77 4.78 -7.66
N TYR A 72 0.88 6.10 -7.83
CA TYR A 72 -0.21 6.98 -8.24
C TYR A 72 0.15 7.71 -9.51
N GLU A 73 -0.87 8.14 -10.25
CA GLU A 73 -0.68 8.96 -11.46
C GLU A 73 0.03 10.27 -11.16
N ASP A 74 -0.30 10.89 -10.02
CA ASP A 74 0.26 12.17 -9.58
C ASP A 74 -0.01 12.39 -8.08
N GLU A 75 0.42 13.54 -7.57
CA GLU A 75 0.19 13.93 -6.18
C GLU A 75 -1.29 14.11 -5.86
N ASN A 76 -2.08 14.62 -6.80
CA ASN A 76 -3.52 14.80 -6.62
C ASN A 76 -4.23 13.45 -6.47
N ALA A 77 -3.82 12.46 -7.27
CA ALA A 77 -4.32 11.09 -7.15
C ALA A 77 -3.99 10.50 -5.78
N TYR A 78 -2.77 10.73 -5.27
CA TYR A 78 -2.38 10.33 -3.92
C TYR A 78 -3.33 10.91 -2.89
N LYS A 79 -3.61 12.21 -2.94
CA LYS A 79 -4.51 12.89 -1.98
C LYS A 79 -5.93 12.34 -2.05
N ALA A 80 -6.45 12.12 -3.25
CA ALA A 80 -7.79 11.56 -3.45
C ALA A 80 -7.89 10.13 -2.91
N CYS A 81 -6.89 9.29 -3.18
CA CYS A 81 -6.83 7.92 -2.68
C CYS A 81 -6.68 7.89 -1.15
N GLN A 82 -5.88 8.79 -0.59
CA GLN A 82 -5.68 8.86 0.86
C GLN A 82 -6.99 9.13 1.59
N LYS A 83 -7.85 9.97 1.03
CA LYS A 83 -9.19 10.23 1.57
C LYS A 83 -10.04 8.97 1.64
N ILE A 84 -10.04 8.19 0.57
CA ILE A 84 -10.77 6.92 0.49
C ILE A 84 -10.23 5.93 1.53
N ILE A 85 -8.91 5.83 1.63
CA ILE A 85 -8.24 4.94 2.59
C ILE A 85 -8.60 5.33 4.02
N GLU A 86 -8.57 6.62 4.36
CA GLU A 86 -8.92 7.11 5.68
C GLU A 86 -10.38 6.83 6.05
N GLU A 87 -11.29 6.92 5.09
CA GLU A 87 -12.71 6.70 5.33
C GLU A 87 -13.12 5.23 5.36
N LYS A 88 -12.51 4.39 4.52
CA LYS A 88 -12.98 3.02 4.27
C LYS A 88 -12.05 1.92 4.74
N VAL A 89 -10.77 2.19 4.87
CA VAL A 89 -9.76 1.20 5.23
C VAL A 89 -9.24 1.40 6.65
N MET A 90 -8.82 2.59 6.99
CA MET A 90 -8.22 2.87 8.30
C MET A 90 -9.12 2.56 9.49
N PRO A 91 -10.45 2.80 9.44
CA PRO A 91 -11.32 2.44 10.57
C PRO A 91 -11.35 0.94 10.85
N LYS A 92 -10.98 0.12 9.88
CA LYS A 92 -10.92 -1.35 10.03
C LYS A 92 -9.55 -1.84 10.48
N ALA A 93 -8.54 -0.97 10.48
CA ALA A 93 -7.22 -1.24 11.03
C ALA A 93 -7.28 -1.07 12.54
N LEU A 94 -7.75 -2.11 13.22
CA LEU A 94 -7.98 -2.04 14.65
C LEU A 94 -6.67 -1.94 15.43
N ALA A 95 -6.73 -1.19 16.53
CA ALA A 95 -5.60 -0.90 17.42
C ALA A 95 -5.17 -2.10 18.28
N SER A 96 -5.48 -3.32 17.89
CA SER A 96 -5.08 -4.52 18.64
C SER A 96 -3.65 -4.94 18.41
N TYR A 97 -2.95 -4.26 17.49
CA TYR A 97 -1.54 -4.54 17.19
C TYR A 97 -0.64 -3.39 17.61
N THR A 98 0.53 -3.72 18.12
CA THR A 98 1.58 -2.73 18.30
C THR A 98 2.37 -2.63 16.99
N ILE A 99 1.97 -1.70 16.13
CA ILE A 99 2.59 -1.51 14.83
C ILE A 99 3.29 -0.16 14.81
N LYS A 100 4.57 -0.16 14.43
CA LYS A 100 5.30 1.07 14.10
C LYS A 100 5.23 1.25 12.60
N SER A 101 4.71 2.37 12.16
CA SER A 101 4.57 2.66 10.74
C SER A 101 5.39 3.86 10.32
N ARG A 102 5.87 3.82 9.08
CA ARG A 102 6.59 4.91 8.44
C ARG A 102 6.15 5.02 7.00
N ASN A 103 5.91 6.25 6.56
CA ASN A 103 5.56 6.53 5.17
C ASN A 103 6.71 7.24 4.48
N ASN A 104 7.09 6.74 3.32
CA ASN A 104 8.09 7.37 2.45
C ASN A 104 7.39 7.78 1.17
N ARG A 105 7.15 9.08 1.00
CA ARG A 105 6.40 9.65 -0.13
C ARG A 105 7.33 10.44 -1.02
N GLY A 106 7.08 10.37 -2.32
CA GLY A 106 7.91 11.13 -3.23
C GLY A 106 7.43 11.12 -4.67
N VAL A 107 8.01 12.04 -5.43
CA VAL A 107 7.82 12.10 -6.88
C VAL A 107 8.83 11.18 -7.53
N ILE A 108 8.36 10.37 -8.47
CA ILE A 108 9.23 9.47 -9.22
C ILE A 108 9.93 10.30 -10.30
N PHE A 109 11.26 10.35 -10.24
CA PHE A 109 12.05 11.09 -11.21
C PHE A 109 12.72 10.19 -12.25
N TYR A 110 12.77 8.89 -12.02
CA TYR A 110 13.33 7.93 -12.95
C TYR A 110 12.53 6.63 -12.91
N ASP A 111 12.12 6.15 -14.08
CA ASP A 111 11.32 4.93 -14.22
C ASP A 111 11.84 4.15 -15.41
N TYR A 112 12.53 3.03 -15.14
CA TYR A 112 12.98 2.09 -16.15
C TYR A 112 12.10 0.86 -16.14
N ARG A 113 11.60 0.49 -17.31
CA ARG A 113 10.77 -0.72 -17.48
C ARG A 113 11.40 -1.58 -18.57
N SER A 114 11.68 -2.84 -18.23
CA SER A 114 12.21 -3.80 -19.18
C SER A 114 11.15 -4.30 -20.15
#